data_d9f7401fd661240b4c824741376e418a
#
_entry.id   d9f7401fd661240b4c824741376e418a
#
_cell.length_a   1.000
_cell.length_b   1.000
_cell.length_c   1.000
_cell.angle_alpha   90.00
_cell.angle_beta   90.00
_cell.angle_gamma   90.00
#
_symmetry.space_group_name_H-M   'P 1'
#
loop_
_entity.id
_entity.type
_entity.pdbx_description
1 polymer ?
#
loop_
_entity_poly.entity_id
_entity_poly.type
_entity_poly.pdbx_seq_one_letter_code
_entity_poly.pdbx_strand_id
1 'polypeptide(L)'
;MIETRTLFINSKDRTQGTFSDYMVDFSPTDSFFKLNEGQKLYVYPSRFSTLNDSDNCSIYNRTFKILRVDLTTQQETEYLVTLDVGIYNTFTFQDELQTKIAAVLSNIDNTLSLIVNYDDDTNTYNFTISSSGSWFSSYELQFRYDNLESTAALLMGFEAGDYVGTLNGQTLLLSAPNPCNMVFQPEINIFCSLVSTNYETTNEGAKASQLFFSINQDVGKNEMITFQNEGNIFKTNCVSQFSNIELRFLDNQARKILFKSDNRIALTFIKETYNDKTDKLLEVLEKIEGMTQLQLLGEYLQISRS
;
A
#
# COMPACT_ATOMS: atom_id res chain seq x y z
N MET A 1 33.33 -15.61 9.82
CA MET A 1 32.62 -16.84 9.30
C MET A 1 31.18 -16.44 9.05
N ILE A 2 30.60 -16.87 7.92
CA ILE A 2 29.21 -16.58 7.55
C ILE A 2 28.45 -17.90 7.50
N GLU A 3 27.34 -17.95 8.21
CA GLU A 3 26.38 -19.07 8.18
C GLU A 3 25.01 -18.57 7.72
N THR A 4 24.26 -19.38 6.99
CA THR A 4 22.96 -18.99 6.44
C THR A 4 21.90 -20.04 6.75
N ARG A 5 20.69 -19.61 7.07
CA ARG A 5 19.49 -20.45 7.24
C ARG A 5 18.29 -19.76 6.59
N THR A 6 17.40 -20.56 6.02
CA THR A 6 16.13 -20.06 5.47
C THR A 6 14.96 -20.68 6.22
N LEU A 7 14.06 -19.84 6.67
CA LEU A 7 12.79 -20.19 7.30
C LEU A 7 11.65 -19.91 6.33
N PHE A 8 10.82 -20.91 6.09
CA PHE A 8 9.60 -20.77 5.30
C PHE A 8 8.41 -20.63 6.24
N ILE A 9 7.68 -19.53 6.12
CA ILE A 9 6.50 -19.23 6.90
C ILE A 9 5.29 -19.25 5.95
N ASN A 10 4.25 -19.97 6.36
CA ASN A 10 2.96 -19.94 5.70
C ASN A 10 1.93 -19.33 6.66
N SER A 11 1.10 -18.43 6.18
CA SER A 11 0.05 -17.84 7.00
C SER A 11 -0.95 -18.86 7.56
N LYS A 12 -0.99 -20.09 7.03
CA LYS A 12 -1.73 -21.23 7.60
C LYS A 12 -1.20 -21.67 8.97
N ASP A 13 0.10 -21.49 9.20
CA ASP A 13 0.78 -21.90 10.43
C ASP A 13 0.67 -20.85 11.54
N ARG A 14 -0.16 -19.80 11.32
CA ARG A 14 -0.38 -18.75 12.29
C ARG A 14 -0.99 -19.25 13.59
N THR A 15 -0.49 -18.78 14.68
CA THR A 15 -1.06 -19.04 16.02
C THR A 15 -2.08 -17.98 16.40
N GLN A 16 -1.97 -16.78 15.83
CA GLN A 16 -2.90 -15.67 16.05
C GLN A 16 -3.04 -14.81 14.79
N GLY A 17 -4.14 -14.09 14.68
CA GLY A 17 -4.36 -13.07 13.66
C GLY A 17 -5.08 -13.55 12.39
N THR A 18 -4.97 -12.76 11.34
CA THR A 18 -5.59 -12.97 10.01
C THR A 18 -4.51 -13.26 8.97
N PHE A 19 -4.87 -13.45 7.69
CA PHE A 19 -3.86 -13.61 6.61
C PHE A 19 -2.99 -12.36 6.38
N SER A 20 -3.42 -11.21 6.85
CA SER A 20 -2.76 -9.92 6.61
C SER A 20 -2.05 -9.34 7.83
N ASP A 21 -2.21 -9.97 8.96
CA ASP A 21 -1.64 -9.55 10.24
C ASP A 21 -1.68 -10.75 11.17
N TYR A 22 -0.57 -11.44 11.28
CA TYR A 22 -0.52 -12.69 11.99
C TYR A 22 0.81 -12.90 12.71
N MET A 23 0.74 -13.75 13.70
CA MET A 23 1.88 -14.23 14.47
C MET A 23 2.07 -15.72 14.26
N VAL A 24 3.31 -16.14 14.15
CA VAL A 24 3.73 -17.54 14.14
C VAL A 24 4.65 -17.76 15.33
N ASP A 25 4.36 -18.77 16.15
CA ASP A 25 5.25 -19.15 17.21
C ASP A 25 6.50 -19.82 16.62
N PHE A 26 7.64 -19.32 17.03
CA PHE A 26 8.91 -19.81 16.57
C PHE A 26 9.88 -19.86 17.74
N SER A 27 10.08 -21.06 18.25
CA SER A 27 11.07 -21.30 19.32
C SER A 27 12.31 -21.97 18.73
N PRO A 28 13.31 -21.19 18.34
CA PRO A 28 14.50 -21.74 17.71
C PRO A 28 15.28 -22.62 18.70
N THR A 29 15.30 -23.91 18.43
CA THR A 29 16.13 -24.87 19.16
C THR A 29 17.54 -24.96 18.61
N ASP A 30 17.74 -24.46 17.38
CA ASP A 30 19.03 -24.44 16.68
C ASP A 30 19.97 -23.42 17.32
N SER A 31 21.20 -23.83 17.57
CA SER A 31 22.30 -22.98 18.06
C SER A 31 22.63 -21.83 17.10
N PHE A 32 22.21 -21.92 15.85
CA PHE A 32 22.34 -20.83 14.85
C PHE A 32 21.73 -19.53 15.36
N PHE A 33 20.57 -19.56 16.01
CA PHE A 33 19.88 -18.38 16.51
C PHE A 33 20.38 -17.90 17.87
N LYS A 34 21.27 -18.64 18.52
CA LYS A 34 21.94 -18.22 19.75
C LYS A 34 23.19 -17.43 19.38
N LEU A 35 23.21 -16.15 19.74
CA LEU A 35 24.34 -15.28 19.45
C LEU A 35 25.33 -15.32 20.61
N ASN A 36 26.62 -15.52 20.26
CA ASN A 36 27.75 -15.35 21.17
C ASN A 36 28.35 -13.95 20.99
N GLU A 37 29.27 -13.61 21.84
CA GLU A 37 30.03 -12.35 21.70
C GLU A 37 30.74 -12.29 20.32
N GLY A 38 30.66 -11.14 19.67
CA GLY A 38 31.22 -10.94 18.31
C GLY A 38 30.36 -11.55 17.19
N GLN A 39 29.13 -11.96 17.46
CA GLN A 39 28.21 -12.44 16.43
C GLN A 39 27.05 -11.47 16.20
N LYS A 40 26.67 -11.32 14.94
CA LYS A 40 25.48 -10.56 14.53
C LYS A 40 24.57 -11.43 13.67
N LEU A 41 23.27 -11.23 13.83
CA LEU A 41 22.25 -11.89 13.04
C LEU A 41 21.56 -10.85 12.17
N TYR A 42 21.50 -11.16 10.88
CA TYR A 42 20.75 -10.37 9.90
C TYR A 42 19.61 -11.21 9.33
N VAL A 43 18.59 -10.54 8.86
CA VAL A 43 17.46 -11.15 8.18
C VAL A 43 17.12 -10.37 6.91
N TYR A 44 16.69 -11.09 5.87
CA TYR A 44 16.13 -10.50 4.67
C TYR A 44 15.03 -11.38 4.07
N PRO A 45 14.06 -10.78 3.35
CA PRO A 45 13.07 -11.55 2.62
C PRO A 45 13.71 -12.15 1.38
N SER A 46 13.68 -13.46 1.24
CA SER A 46 14.19 -14.13 0.05
C SER A 46 13.11 -14.43 -0.96
N ARG A 47 11.89 -14.74 -0.49
CA ARG A 47 10.72 -14.97 -1.35
C ARG A 47 9.45 -14.53 -0.65
N PHE A 48 8.48 -14.12 -1.45
CA PHE A 48 7.10 -13.90 -1.02
C PHE A 48 6.16 -14.34 -2.13
N SER A 49 5.02 -14.90 -1.75
CA SER A 49 3.93 -15.19 -2.68
C SER A 49 2.58 -15.14 -1.99
N THR A 50 1.61 -14.53 -2.65
CA THR A 50 0.21 -14.51 -2.26
C THR A 50 -0.68 -14.33 -3.48
N LEU A 51 -1.96 -14.67 -3.36
CA LEU A 51 -2.95 -14.32 -4.38
C LEU A 51 -3.35 -12.85 -4.20
N ASN A 52 -3.49 -12.12 -5.29
CA ASN A 52 -4.06 -10.77 -5.27
C ASN A 52 -5.60 -10.85 -5.13
N ASP A 53 -6.07 -11.27 -3.97
CA ASP A 53 -7.49 -11.46 -3.66
C ASP A 53 -8.05 -10.46 -2.65
N SER A 54 -7.29 -9.40 -2.33
CA SER A 54 -7.78 -8.30 -1.52
C SER A 54 -8.86 -7.50 -2.25
N ASP A 55 -9.83 -6.98 -1.51
CA ASP A 55 -10.90 -6.16 -2.08
C ASP A 55 -10.32 -4.86 -2.66
N ASN A 56 -10.69 -4.52 -3.90
CA ASN A 56 -10.38 -3.21 -4.46
C ASN A 56 -11.37 -2.15 -4.00
N CYS A 57 -12.64 -2.51 -3.81
CA CYS A 57 -13.60 -1.70 -3.05
C CYS A 57 -13.63 -2.23 -1.61
N SER A 58 -13.03 -1.53 -0.69
CA SER A 58 -12.83 -1.93 0.71
C SER A 58 -13.60 -1.01 1.66
N ILE A 59 -13.59 -1.34 2.94
CA ILE A 59 -14.19 -0.47 3.97
C ILE A 59 -13.58 0.94 4.02
N TYR A 60 -12.43 1.15 3.41
CA TYR A 60 -11.70 2.42 3.42
C TYR A 60 -12.07 3.34 2.25
N ASN A 61 -12.54 2.80 1.12
CA ASN A 61 -12.72 3.55 -0.13
C ASN A 61 -14.06 3.29 -0.82
N ARG A 62 -15.12 3.01 -0.08
CA ARG A 62 -16.43 2.59 -0.61
C ARG A 62 -17.51 3.66 -0.57
N THR A 63 -17.21 4.87 -0.15
CA THR A 63 -18.23 5.91 0.06
C THR A 63 -17.96 7.15 -0.78
N PHE A 64 -19.01 7.84 -1.13
CA PHE A 64 -19.00 9.22 -1.64
C PHE A 64 -20.37 9.84 -1.40
N LYS A 65 -20.52 11.13 -1.68
CA LYS A 65 -21.78 11.86 -1.44
C LYS A 65 -22.38 12.33 -2.75
N ILE A 66 -23.71 12.35 -2.78
CA ILE A 66 -24.48 13.10 -3.78
C ILE A 66 -25.08 14.29 -3.06
N LEU A 67 -24.85 15.48 -3.59
CA LEU A 67 -25.45 16.71 -3.09
C LEU A 67 -26.64 17.08 -3.95
N ARG A 68 -27.73 17.43 -3.30
CA ARG A 68 -28.83 18.18 -3.91
C ARG A 68 -28.72 19.63 -3.48
N VAL A 69 -28.53 20.52 -4.43
CA VAL A 69 -28.48 21.97 -4.21
C VAL A 69 -29.79 22.57 -4.68
N ASP A 70 -30.51 23.26 -3.81
CA ASP A 70 -31.68 24.04 -4.17
C ASP A 70 -31.23 25.33 -4.85
N LEU A 71 -31.60 25.51 -6.12
CA LEU A 71 -31.14 26.66 -6.94
C LEU A 71 -31.69 28.00 -6.46
N THR A 72 -32.80 28.01 -5.71
CA THR A 72 -33.43 29.24 -5.19
C THR A 72 -32.79 29.66 -3.87
N THR A 73 -32.62 28.70 -2.95
CA THR A 73 -32.15 28.98 -1.58
C THR A 73 -30.67 28.74 -1.40
N GLN A 74 -30.00 28.09 -2.36
CA GLN A 74 -28.60 27.66 -2.30
C GLN A 74 -28.36 26.67 -1.14
N GLN A 75 -29.39 25.99 -0.68
CA GLN A 75 -29.30 25.04 0.42
C GLN A 75 -28.86 23.67 -0.10
N GLU A 76 -27.79 23.12 0.50
CA GLU A 76 -27.28 21.79 0.19
C GLU A 76 -27.91 20.72 1.09
N THR A 77 -28.21 19.58 0.50
CA THR A 77 -28.60 18.36 1.22
C THR A 77 -27.70 17.23 0.77
N GLU A 78 -26.99 16.59 1.70
CA GLU A 78 -26.06 15.51 1.43
C GLU A 78 -26.75 14.13 1.52
N TYR A 79 -26.44 13.26 0.57
CA TYR A 79 -26.89 11.86 0.54
C TYR A 79 -25.66 10.97 0.38
N LEU A 80 -25.43 10.09 1.35
CA LEU A 80 -24.30 9.17 1.33
C LEU A 80 -24.58 7.97 0.41
N VAL A 81 -23.70 7.72 -0.53
CA VAL A 81 -23.62 6.48 -1.30
C VAL A 81 -22.60 5.57 -0.65
N THR A 82 -22.98 4.31 -0.41
CA THR A 82 -22.08 3.30 0.16
C THR A 82 -22.09 2.07 -0.75
N LEU A 83 -20.94 1.77 -1.33
CA LEU A 83 -20.72 0.59 -2.17
C LEU A 83 -20.49 -0.65 -1.30
N ASP A 84 -20.75 -1.82 -1.83
CA ASP A 84 -20.44 -3.07 -1.14
C ASP A 84 -18.93 -3.36 -1.24
N VAL A 85 -18.41 -3.98 -0.19
CA VAL A 85 -17.02 -4.43 -0.18
C VAL A 85 -16.87 -5.62 -1.11
N GLY A 86 -15.90 -5.57 -2.02
CA GLY A 86 -15.72 -6.64 -2.99
C GLY A 86 -14.53 -6.49 -3.92
N ILE A 87 -14.34 -7.52 -4.72
CA ILE A 87 -13.41 -7.53 -5.86
C ILE A 87 -14.22 -7.27 -7.12
N TYR A 88 -13.99 -6.13 -7.72
CA TYR A 88 -14.68 -5.70 -8.93
C TYR A 88 -13.72 -5.61 -10.12
N ASN A 89 -14.22 -5.97 -11.29
CA ASN A 89 -13.71 -5.47 -12.56
C ASN A 89 -14.54 -4.25 -13.00
N THR A 90 -14.18 -3.61 -14.10
CA THR A 90 -14.84 -2.40 -14.58
C THR A 90 -16.34 -2.57 -14.81
N PHE A 91 -16.77 -3.72 -15.33
CA PHE A 91 -18.19 -4.01 -15.62
C PHE A 91 -18.99 -4.34 -14.37
N THR A 92 -18.46 -5.19 -13.49
CA THR A 92 -19.14 -5.50 -12.23
C THR A 92 -19.19 -4.30 -11.30
N PHE A 93 -18.22 -3.39 -11.39
CA PHE A 93 -18.24 -2.14 -10.66
C PHE A 93 -19.25 -1.14 -11.24
N GLN A 94 -19.42 -1.12 -12.57
CA GLN A 94 -20.50 -0.38 -13.23
C GLN A 94 -21.89 -0.79 -12.69
N ASP A 95 -22.14 -2.09 -12.58
CA ASP A 95 -23.41 -2.61 -12.04
C ASP A 95 -23.63 -2.22 -10.58
N GLU A 96 -22.58 -2.26 -9.78
CA GLU A 96 -22.61 -1.81 -8.38
C GLU A 96 -22.91 -0.30 -8.29
N LEU A 97 -22.21 0.53 -9.06
CA LEU A 97 -22.48 1.97 -9.15
C LEU A 97 -23.91 2.25 -9.60
N GLN A 98 -24.38 1.57 -10.65
CA GLN A 98 -25.73 1.69 -11.15
C GLN A 98 -26.74 1.41 -10.04
N THR A 99 -26.56 0.33 -9.31
CA THR A 99 -27.48 -0.11 -8.26
C THR A 99 -27.49 0.85 -7.06
N LYS A 100 -26.33 1.19 -6.53
CA LYS A 100 -26.23 2.01 -5.30
C LYS A 100 -26.61 3.46 -5.53
N ILE A 101 -26.19 4.05 -6.65
CA ILE A 101 -26.52 5.43 -6.99
C ILE A 101 -28.01 5.54 -7.31
N ALA A 102 -28.60 4.62 -8.09
CA ALA A 102 -30.02 4.64 -8.39
C ALA A 102 -30.88 4.55 -7.13
N ALA A 103 -30.49 3.73 -6.15
CA ALA A 103 -31.17 3.63 -4.86
C ALA A 103 -31.14 4.98 -4.10
N VAL A 104 -30.03 5.70 -4.12
CA VAL A 104 -29.92 7.02 -3.48
C VAL A 104 -30.73 8.05 -4.26
N LEU A 105 -30.66 8.07 -5.60
CA LEU A 105 -31.43 9.00 -6.41
C LEU A 105 -32.95 8.82 -6.23
N SER A 106 -33.42 7.58 -6.10
CA SER A 106 -34.84 7.33 -5.83
C SER A 106 -35.32 7.86 -4.47
N ASN A 107 -34.41 7.97 -3.49
CA ASN A 107 -34.70 8.60 -2.19
C ASN A 107 -34.68 10.14 -2.28
N ILE A 108 -33.89 10.69 -3.23
CA ILE A 108 -33.90 12.15 -3.50
C ILE A 108 -35.20 12.54 -4.20
N ASP A 109 -35.51 11.84 -5.28
CA ASP A 109 -36.75 12.03 -6.04
C ASP A 109 -37.00 10.79 -6.93
N ASN A 110 -38.23 10.26 -6.91
CA ASN A 110 -38.60 9.07 -7.67
C ASN A 110 -38.75 9.29 -9.18
N THR A 111 -38.66 10.54 -9.65
CA THR A 111 -38.62 10.90 -11.08
C THR A 111 -37.21 10.79 -11.68
N LEU A 112 -36.20 10.67 -10.85
CA LEU A 112 -34.80 10.57 -11.28
C LEU A 112 -34.49 9.13 -11.71
N SER A 113 -33.82 9.00 -12.83
CA SER A 113 -33.30 7.73 -13.33
C SER A 113 -31.81 7.86 -13.67
N LEU A 114 -31.07 6.76 -13.58
CA LEU A 114 -29.63 6.70 -13.81
C LEU A 114 -29.28 5.69 -14.89
N ILE A 115 -28.31 6.02 -15.71
CA ILE A 115 -27.56 5.06 -16.52
C ILE A 115 -26.06 5.32 -16.25
N VAL A 116 -25.35 4.27 -15.85
CA VAL A 116 -23.88 4.27 -15.72
C VAL A 116 -23.30 3.49 -16.88
N ASN A 117 -22.39 4.09 -17.62
CA ASN A 117 -21.66 3.44 -18.69
C ASN A 117 -20.16 3.54 -18.43
N TYR A 118 -19.47 2.42 -18.62
CA TYR A 118 -18.01 2.38 -18.70
C TYR A 118 -17.59 2.52 -20.17
N ASP A 119 -16.66 3.42 -20.41
CA ASP A 119 -16.06 3.66 -21.72
C ASP A 119 -14.68 3.02 -21.76
N ASP A 120 -14.54 1.95 -22.55
CA ASP A 120 -13.29 1.18 -22.69
C ASP A 120 -12.18 1.98 -23.38
N ASP A 121 -12.52 2.94 -24.25
CA ASP A 121 -11.52 3.74 -24.98
C ASP A 121 -10.81 4.74 -24.07
N THR A 122 -11.56 5.36 -23.17
CA THR A 122 -11.05 6.35 -22.21
C THR A 122 -10.78 5.77 -20.82
N ASN A 123 -11.25 4.56 -20.56
CA ASN A 123 -11.19 3.88 -19.27
C ASN A 123 -11.91 4.68 -18.14
N THR A 124 -13.03 5.33 -18.48
CA THR A 124 -13.77 6.21 -17.58
C THR A 124 -15.22 5.78 -17.38
N TYR A 125 -15.82 6.18 -16.25
CA TYR A 125 -17.25 6.04 -16.00
C TYR A 125 -17.99 7.31 -16.41
N ASN A 126 -19.11 7.12 -17.10
CA ASN A 126 -20.03 8.15 -17.54
C ASN A 126 -21.40 7.93 -16.87
N PHE A 127 -21.93 8.99 -16.25
CA PHE A 127 -23.21 8.99 -15.53
C PHE A 127 -24.20 9.85 -16.28
N THR A 128 -25.32 9.26 -16.66
CA THR A 128 -26.45 9.96 -17.27
C THR A 128 -27.62 9.91 -16.30
N ILE A 129 -27.97 11.05 -15.72
CA ILE A 129 -29.09 11.19 -14.78
C ILE A 129 -30.20 11.96 -15.45
N SER A 130 -31.38 11.36 -15.61
CA SER A 130 -32.51 11.98 -16.28
C SER A 130 -33.69 12.14 -15.31
N SER A 131 -34.46 13.21 -15.48
CA SER A 131 -35.72 13.43 -14.76
C SER A 131 -36.91 13.31 -15.73
N SER A 132 -37.97 12.60 -15.32
CA SER A 132 -39.23 12.57 -16.06
C SER A 132 -40.11 13.81 -15.86
N GLY A 133 -39.65 14.74 -14.99
CA GLY A 133 -40.32 16.00 -14.68
C GLY A 133 -39.40 17.22 -14.90
N SER A 134 -39.69 18.32 -14.23
CA SER A 134 -38.93 19.57 -14.29
C SER A 134 -37.93 19.72 -13.11
N TRP A 135 -37.45 18.61 -12.57
CA TRP A 135 -36.63 18.58 -11.34
C TRP A 135 -35.39 19.47 -11.44
N PHE A 136 -34.63 19.39 -12.54
CA PHE A 136 -33.42 20.17 -12.78
C PHE A 136 -33.68 21.67 -12.98
N SER A 137 -34.92 22.13 -13.07
CA SER A 137 -35.18 23.57 -13.04
C SER A 137 -35.17 24.16 -11.63
N SER A 138 -35.24 23.33 -10.60
CA SER A 138 -35.25 23.76 -9.20
C SER A 138 -34.03 23.26 -8.41
N TYR A 139 -33.39 22.21 -8.87
CA TYR A 139 -32.28 21.56 -8.14
C TYR A 139 -31.11 21.23 -9.07
N GLU A 140 -29.92 21.21 -8.48
CA GLU A 140 -28.69 20.71 -9.08
C GLU A 140 -28.22 19.45 -8.33
N LEU A 141 -27.61 18.51 -9.04
CA LEU A 141 -26.92 17.36 -8.45
C LEU A 141 -25.42 17.51 -8.64
N GLN A 142 -24.70 17.22 -7.58
CA GLN A 142 -23.24 17.19 -7.58
C GLN A 142 -22.75 15.88 -6.94
N PHE A 143 -21.64 15.34 -7.44
CA PHE A 143 -20.93 14.25 -6.77
C PHE A 143 -19.80 14.88 -5.95
N ARG A 144 -19.75 14.56 -4.64
CA ARG A 144 -18.74 15.09 -3.71
C ARG A 144 -17.86 13.98 -3.18
N TYR A 145 -16.56 14.19 -3.30
CA TYR A 145 -15.52 13.35 -2.74
C TYR A 145 -14.70 14.17 -1.75
N ASP A 146 -14.89 13.93 -0.46
CA ASP A 146 -14.27 14.72 0.62
C ASP A 146 -12.73 14.59 0.62
N ASN A 147 -12.22 13.40 0.27
CA ASN A 147 -10.80 13.14 0.02
C ASN A 147 -10.60 11.89 -0.85
N LEU A 148 -9.40 11.77 -1.46
CA LEU A 148 -9.04 10.63 -2.30
C LEU A 148 -8.94 9.31 -1.54
N GLU A 149 -8.53 9.37 -0.29
CA GLU A 149 -8.05 8.21 0.47
C GLU A 149 -9.17 7.44 1.14
N SER A 150 -10.26 8.11 1.51
CA SER A 150 -11.39 7.53 2.22
C SER A 150 -12.67 7.46 1.40
N THR A 151 -12.60 7.72 0.10
CA THR A 151 -13.77 7.71 -0.80
C THR A 151 -13.56 6.79 -2.00
N ALA A 152 -14.64 6.52 -2.73
CA ALA A 152 -14.59 5.77 -3.99
C ALA A 152 -14.00 6.58 -5.16
N ALA A 153 -13.48 7.79 -4.94
CA ALA A 153 -13.01 8.70 -5.98
C ALA A 153 -12.04 8.02 -6.95
N LEU A 154 -10.95 7.45 -6.46
CA LEU A 154 -9.94 6.79 -7.30
C LEU A 154 -10.50 5.60 -8.09
N LEU A 155 -11.38 4.79 -7.49
CA LEU A 155 -12.01 3.66 -8.18
C LEU A 155 -12.87 4.14 -9.36
N MET A 156 -13.49 5.32 -9.22
CA MET A 156 -14.38 5.90 -10.20
C MET A 156 -13.69 6.84 -11.20
N GLY A 157 -12.40 7.17 -10.98
CA GLY A 157 -11.65 8.11 -11.82
C GLY A 157 -11.87 9.59 -11.46
N PHE A 158 -12.28 9.89 -10.21
CA PHE A 158 -12.41 11.25 -9.70
C PHE A 158 -11.25 11.62 -8.77
N GLU A 159 -11.11 12.90 -8.52
CA GLU A 159 -10.26 13.48 -7.48
C GLU A 159 -11.12 13.96 -6.30
N ALA A 160 -10.47 14.48 -5.24
CA ALA A 160 -11.20 15.14 -4.18
C ALA A 160 -11.83 16.44 -4.68
N GLY A 161 -13.09 16.66 -4.36
CA GLY A 161 -13.84 17.85 -4.78
C GLY A 161 -15.28 17.59 -5.13
N ASP A 162 -15.94 18.64 -5.62
CA ASP A 162 -17.33 18.63 -6.06
C ASP A 162 -17.40 18.62 -7.59
N TYR A 163 -18.17 17.70 -8.14
CA TYR A 163 -18.33 17.52 -9.58
C TYR A 163 -19.77 17.78 -9.98
N VAL A 164 -19.94 18.82 -10.78
CA VAL A 164 -21.23 19.20 -11.38
C VAL A 164 -21.25 18.70 -12.82
N GLY A 165 -22.28 17.96 -13.19
CA GLY A 165 -22.45 17.50 -14.57
C GLY A 165 -22.93 18.61 -15.50
N THR A 166 -22.85 18.37 -16.80
CA THR A 166 -23.42 19.25 -17.83
C THR A 166 -24.90 18.93 -18.01
N LEU A 167 -25.74 19.93 -17.80
CA LEU A 167 -27.19 19.81 -17.97
C LEU A 167 -27.60 20.02 -19.43
N ASN A 168 -28.33 19.07 -20.00
CA ASN A 168 -28.93 19.15 -21.32
C ASN A 168 -30.45 18.84 -21.20
N GLY A 169 -31.25 19.88 -21.13
CA GLY A 169 -32.70 19.76 -20.87
C GLY A 169 -32.97 19.17 -19.49
N GLN A 170 -33.56 17.98 -19.44
CA GLN A 170 -33.84 17.24 -18.20
C GLN A 170 -32.84 16.08 -17.98
N THR A 171 -31.67 16.16 -18.58
CA THR A 171 -30.63 15.13 -18.46
C THR A 171 -29.32 15.77 -18.03
N LEU A 172 -28.77 15.29 -16.92
CA LEU A 172 -27.46 15.66 -16.41
C LEU A 172 -26.44 14.61 -16.88
N LEU A 173 -25.37 15.08 -17.50
CA LEU A 173 -24.25 14.25 -17.96
C LEU A 173 -23.02 14.55 -17.10
N LEU A 174 -22.50 13.56 -16.44
CA LEU A 174 -21.27 13.64 -15.64
C LEU A 174 -20.31 12.54 -16.09
N SER A 175 -19.09 12.91 -16.48
CA SER A 175 -18.02 11.97 -16.82
C SER A 175 -16.90 12.07 -15.81
N ALA A 176 -16.30 10.94 -15.47
CA ALA A 176 -15.09 10.92 -14.65
C ALA A 176 -13.94 11.60 -15.40
N PRO A 177 -13.19 12.51 -14.76
CA PRO A 177 -12.13 13.27 -15.44
C PRO A 177 -10.87 12.45 -15.72
N ASN A 178 -10.67 11.34 -14.99
CA ASN A 178 -9.50 10.49 -15.10
C ASN A 178 -9.91 9.03 -15.35
N PRO A 179 -9.01 8.20 -15.86
CA PRO A 179 -9.22 6.75 -15.92
C PRO A 179 -9.51 6.16 -14.53
N CYS A 180 -10.44 5.22 -14.47
CA CYS A 180 -10.73 4.50 -13.24
C CYS A 180 -9.53 3.66 -12.80
N ASN A 181 -9.33 3.55 -11.49
CA ASN A 181 -8.24 2.75 -10.92
C ASN A 181 -8.79 1.54 -10.15
N MET A 182 -8.92 0.41 -10.82
CA MET A 182 -9.34 -0.85 -10.20
C MET A 182 -8.20 -1.55 -9.43
N VAL A 183 -6.96 -1.10 -9.61
CA VAL A 183 -5.80 -1.55 -8.83
C VAL A 183 -5.61 -0.59 -7.65
N PHE A 184 -6.40 -0.80 -6.60
CA PHE A 184 -6.45 0.13 -5.48
C PHE A 184 -5.17 0.16 -4.62
N GLN A 185 -4.35 -0.87 -4.66
CA GLN A 185 -3.19 -1.01 -3.79
C GLN A 185 -1.94 -1.29 -4.62
N PRO A 186 -1.25 -0.26 -5.12
CA PRO A 186 -0.06 -0.45 -5.97
C PRO A 186 1.15 -0.98 -5.20
N GLU A 187 1.15 -0.89 -3.87
CA GLU A 187 2.27 -1.26 -3.03
C GLU A 187 1.82 -2.03 -1.79
N ILE A 188 2.57 -3.08 -1.45
CA ILE A 188 2.40 -3.88 -0.25
C ILE A 188 3.62 -3.66 0.64
N ASN A 189 3.43 -3.00 1.76
CA ASN A 189 4.45 -2.79 2.77
C ASN A 189 4.40 -3.94 3.79
N ILE A 190 5.48 -4.68 3.92
CA ILE A 190 5.60 -5.83 4.82
C ILE A 190 6.42 -5.45 6.04
N PHE A 191 5.79 -5.52 7.19
CA PHE A 191 6.40 -5.28 8.50
C PHE A 191 6.70 -6.60 9.18
N CYS A 192 7.85 -6.68 9.85
CA CYS A 192 8.29 -7.89 10.53
C CYS A 192 8.88 -7.55 11.90
N SER A 193 8.40 -8.23 12.95
CA SER A 193 8.88 -8.03 14.31
C SER A 193 10.35 -8.39 14.53
N LEU A 194 10.94 -9.15 13.61
CA LEU A 194 12.37 -9.51 13.65
C LEU A 194 13.30 -8.35 13.30
N VAL A 195 12.79 -7.31 12.65
CA VAL A 195 13.58 -6.12 12.30
C VAL A 195 13.79 -5.28 13.54
N SER A 196 15.04 -5.07 13.93
CA SER A 196 15.36 -4.35 15.16
C SER A 196 15.04 -2.87 15.07
N THR A 197 15.41 -2.23 13.96
CA THR A 197 15.09 -0.81 13.69
C THR A 197 15.41 -0.47 12.24
N ASN A 198 14.39 -0.02 11.51
CA ASN A 198 14.53 0.75 10.29
C ASN A 198 13.97 2.15 10.54
N TYR A 199 14.34 3.11 9.72
CA TYR A 199 13.84 4.47 9.81
C TYR A 199 13.09 4.81 8.54
N GLU A 200 11.85 5.27 8.69
CA GLU A 200 11.06 5.86 7.63
C GLU A 200 11.11 7.38 7.73
N THR A 201 11.29 8.04 6.61
CA THR A 201 11.12 9.51 6.54
C THR A 201 9.62 9.83 6.51
N THR A 202 9.19 10.68 7.43
CA THR A 202 7.83 11.21 7.47
C THR A 202 7.89 12.73 7.38
N ASN A 203 6.75 13.37 7.13
CA ASN A 203 6.65 14.85 7.16
C ASN A 203 7.06 15.45 8.51
N GLU A 204 7.12 14.66 9.58
CA GLU A 204 7.53 15.05 10.94
C GLU A 204 8.97 14.66 11.26
N GLY A 205 9.71 14.06 10.30
CA GLY A 205 11.07 13.55 10.47
C GLY A 205 11.17 12.03 10.34
N ALA A 206 12.31 11.46 10.70
CA ALA A 206 12.53 10.02 10.67
C ALA A 206 11.90 9.34 11.90
N LYS A 207 11.02 8.36 11.69
CA LYS A 207 10.46 7.51 12.74
C LYS A 207 11.03 6.10 12.66
N ALA A 208 11.27 5.48 13.81
CA ALA A 208 11.64 4.07 13.87
C ALA A 208 10.50 3.21 13.34
N SER A 209 10.79 2.31 12.42
CA SER A 209 9.81 1.45 11.76
C SER A 209 10.29 -0.01 11.74
N GLN A 210 9.36 -0.93 11.77
CA GLN A 210 9.58 -2.35 11.49
C GLN A 210 9.30 -2.71 10.03
N LEU A 211 9.25 -1.72 9.13
CA LEU A 211 9.14 -1.96 7.70
C LEU A 211 10.32 -2.81 7.26
N PHE A 212 9.99 -3.95 6.69
CA PHE A 212 10.96 -4.94 6.28
C PHE A 212 11.29 -4.80 4.80
N PHE A 213 10.26 -4.74 3.96
CA PHE A 213 10.38 -4.46 2.53
C PHE A 213 9.01 -4.11 1.94
N SER A 214 9.04 -3.54 0.73
CA SER A 214 7.87 -3.21 -0.05
C SER A 214 7.86 -3.98 -1.36
N ILE A 215 6.67 -4.33 -1.84
CA ILE A 215 6.45 -5.01 -3.11
C ILE A 215 5.49 -4.17 -3.94
N ASN A 216 5.87 -3.83 -5.16
CA ASN A 216 4.94 -3.26 -6.12
C ASN A 216 3.97 -4.35 -6.58
N GLN A 217 2.67 -4.02 -6.54
CA GLN A 217 1.62 -4.89 -7.03
C GLN A 217 1.35 -4.54 -8.49
N ASP A 218 1.92 -5.32 -9.39
CA ASP A 218 1.83 -5.15 -10.85
C ASP A 218 0.95 -6.21 -11.54
N VAL A 219 0.27 -7.03 -10.75
CA VAL A 219 -0.58 -8.12 -11.24
C VAL A 219 -2.06 -7.83 -11.04
N GLY A 220 -2.90 -8.37 -11.92
CA GLY A 220 -4.35 -8.26 -11.85
C GLY A 220 -4.97 -8.98 -10.65
N LYS A 221 -6.26 -8.72 -10.40
CA LYS A 221 -7.00 -9.43 -9.35
C LYS A 221 -7.09 -10.93 -9.67
N ASN A 222 -6.96 -11.75 -8.62
CA ASN A 222 -6.88 -13.22 -8.68
C ASN A 222 -5.64 -13.76 -9.38
N GLU A 223 -4.62 -12.94 -9.60
CA GLU A 223 -3.31 -13.37 -10.06
C GLU A 223 -2.32 -13.50 -8.88
N MET A 224 -1.23 -14.22 -9.11
CA MET A 224 -0.21 -14.43 -8.07
C MET A 224 0.74 -13.24 -7.99
N ILE A 225 0.78 -12.61 -6.84
CA ILE A 225 1.86 -11.68 -6.47
C ILE A 225 3.05 -12.52 -6.05
N THR A 226 4.19 -12.33 -6.69
CA THR A 226 5.43 -13.02 -6.35
C THR A 226 6.58 -12.03 -6.20
N PHE A 227 7.41 -12.28 -5.22
CA PHE A 227 8.66 -11.56 -5.03
C PHE A 227 9.77 -12.57 -4.82
N GLN A 228 10.89 -12.36 -5.49
CA GLN A 228 12.11 -13.12 -5.30
C GLN A 228 13.29 -12.16 -5.26
N ASN A 229 14.08 -12.24 -4.20
CA ASN A 229 15.30 -11.45 -4.07
C ASN A 229 16.44 -12.15 -4.80
N GLU A 230 16.81 -11.66 -5.98
CA GLU A 230 17.85 -12.21 -6.83
C GLU A 230 19.19 -11.45 -6.63
N GLY A 231 19.79 -11.59 -5.47
CA GLY A 231 21.21 -11.26 -5.32
C GLY A 231 21.59 -9.88 -4.76
N ASN A 232 20.70 -8.90 -4.68
CA ASN A 232 20.95 -7.65 -3.96
C ASN A 232 20.38 -7.73 -2.56
N ILE A 233 21.19 -8.19 -1.63
CA ILE A 233 20.75 -8.50 -0.27
C ILE A 233 20.76 -7.21 0.56
N PHE A 234 19.61 -6.55 0.69
CA PHE A 234 19.38 -5.62 1.78
C PHE A 234 19.15 -6.43 3.06
N LYS A 235 20.25 -6.72 3.77
CA LYS A 235 20.15 -7.39 5.06
C LYS A 235 19.90 -6.38 6.15
N THR A 236 18.92 -6.67 6.99
CA THR A 236 18.54 -5.85 8.15
C THR A 236 19.00 -6.53 9.42
N ASN A 237 19.39 -5.76 10.43
CA ASN A 237 19.72 -6.30 11.74
C ASN A 237 18.49 -7.02 12.32
N CYS A 238 18.66 -8.29 12.68
CA CYS A 238 17.65 -9.09 13.36
C CYS A 238 17.73 -8.89 14.88
N VAL A 239 16.58 -8.91 15.55
CA VAL A 239 16.56 -8.96 17.03
C VAL A 239 17.26 -10.23 17.50
N SER A 240 17.98 -10.13 18.61
CA SER A 240 18.85 -11.20 19.10
C SER A 240 18.10 -12.34 19.80
N GLN A 241 16.88 -12.08 20.26
CA GLN A 241 16.03 -13.05 20.95
C GLN A 241 14.58 -12.86 20.52
N PHE A 242 13.96 -13.92 20.06
CA PHE A 242 12.55 -13.93 19.67
C PHE A 242 11.95 -15.34 19.88
N SER A 243 10.69 -15.37 20.26
CA SER A 243 9.89 -16.60 20.42
C SER A 243 8.72 -16.67 19.45
N ASN A 244 8.47 -15.58 18.73
CA ASN A 244 7.45 -15.48 17.71
C ASN A 244 7.91 -14.55 16.61
N ILE A 245 7.23 -14.63 15.48
CA ILE A 245 7.41 -13.76 14.32
C ILE A 245 6.06 -13.18 13.98
N GLU A 246 5.93 -11.87 14.08
CA GLU A 246 4.76 -11.11 13.67
C GLU A 246 5.01 -10.51 12.29
N LEU A 247 4.04 -10.70 11.38
CA LEU A 247 4.04 -10.17 10.03
C LEU A 247 2.77 -9.37 9.81
N ARG A 248 2.91 -8.14 9.31
CA ARG A 248 1.79 -7.25 8.96
C ARG A 248 1.96 -6.73 7.54
N PHE A 249 0.85 -6.71 6.80
CA PHE A 249 0.79 -6.27 5.41
C PHE A 249 -0.08 -5.03 5.32
N LEU A 250 0.54 -3.91 5.01
CA LEU A 250 -0.11 -2.61 4.95
C LEU A 250 0.05 -2.00 3.55
N ASP A 251 -0.88 -1.16 3.17
CA ASP A 251 -0.75 -0.34 1.97
C ASP A 251 0.15 0.90 2.24
N ASN A 252 0.33 1.73 1.22
CA ASN A 252 1.13 2.96 1.30
C ASN A 252 0.56 4.03 2.26
N GLN A 253 -0.67 3.84 2.76
CA GLN A 253 -1.33 4.71 3.74
C GLN A 253 -1.36 4.07 5.14
N ALA A 254 -0.56 3.02 5.36
CA ALA A 254 -0.51 2.25 6.60
C ALA A 254 -1.85 1.58 6.98
N ARG A 255 -2.74 1.31 6.01
CA ARG A 255 -3.99 0.58 6.22
C ARG A 255 -3.76 -0.90 5.95
N LYS A 256 -4.43 -1.75 6.71
CA LYS A 256 -4.31 -3.20 6.57
C LYS A 256 -4.87 -3.68 5.23
N ILE A 257 -4.05 -4.40 4.47
CA ILE A 257 -4.50 -5.11 3.26
C ILE A 257 -5.25 -6.36 3.71
N LEU A 258 -6.44 -6.60 3.18
CA LEU A 258 -7.29 -7.72 3.61
C LEU A 258 -7.19 -8.89 2.61
N PHE A 259 -6.09 -9.65 2.67
CA PHE A 259 -5.97 -10.90 1.92
C PHE A 259 -7.00 -11.92 2.39
N LYS A 260 -7.58 -12.66 1.44
CA LYS A 260 -8.54 -13.75 1.69
C LYS A 260 -7.88 -15.13 1.60
N SER A 261 -6.75 -15.20 0.93
CA SER A 261 -5.96 -16.42 0.75
C SER A 261 -4.67 -16.41 1.56
N ASP A 262 -4.07 -17.58 1.65
CA ASP A 262 -2.79 -17.75 2.31
C ASP A 262 -1.67 -17.01 1.57
N ASN A 263 -0.74 -16.53 2.35
CA ASN A 263 0.54 -16.06 1.84
C ASN A 263 1.69 -16.92 2.36
N ARG A 264 2.81 -16.87 1.64
CA ARG A 264 4.04 -17.57 1.98
C ARG A 264 5.20 -16.60 1.89
N ILE A 265 6.02 -16.59 2.92
CA ILE A 265 7.24 -15.79 2.96
C ILE A 265 8.42 -16.69 3.33
N ALA A 266 9.55 -16.50 2.67
CA ALA A 266 10.80 -17.10 3.05
C ALA A 266 11.73 -16.01 3.59
N LEU A 267 12.16 -16.19 4.83
CA LEU A 267 13.11 -15.34 5.53
C LEU A 267 14.47 -16.02 5.55
N THR A 268 15.47 -15.36 5.00
CA THR A 268 16.83 -15.85 5.07
C THR A 268 17.61 -15.11 6.14
N PHE A 269 18.17 -15.86 7.05
CA PHE A 269 19.01 -15.37 8.14
C PHE A 269 20.47 -15.58 7.81
N ILE A 270 21.27 -14.55 8.09
CA ILE A 270 22.73 -14.58 7.96
C ILE A 270 23.32 -14.32 9.33
N LYS A 271 24.10 -15.27 9.83
CA LYS A 271 24.89 -15.13 11.04
C LYS A 271 26.33 -14.83 10.66
N GLU A 272 26.79 -13.65 11.02
CA GLU A 272 28.17 -13.23 10.82
C GLU A 272 28.93 -13.30 12.15
N THR A 273 30.08 -13.92 12.12
CA THR A 273 31.00 -13.95 13.26
C THR A 273 32.17 -13.03 12.93
N TYR A 274 32.27 -11.96 13.70
CA TYR A 274 33.37 -10.99 13.60
C TYR A 274 34.53 -11.48 14.47
N ASN A 275 35.72 -11.47 13.92
CA ASN A 275 36.89 -11.74 14.70
C ASN A 275 37.47 -10.37 15.15
N ASP A 276 37.17 -10.00 16.40
CA ASP A 276 37.53 -8.70 16.99
C ASP A 276 39.00 -8.30 16.74
N LYS A 277 39.91 -9.29 16.62
CA LYS A 277 41.29 -9.05 16.28
C LYS A 277 41.51 -8.67 14.81
N THR A 278 40.77 -9.30 13.89
CA THR A 278 40.91 -9.04 12.45
C THR A 278 40.31 -7.69 12.09
N ASP A 279 39.16 -7.33 12.71
CA ASP A 279 38.48 -6.06 12.46
C ASP A 279 39.28 -4.88 13.03
N LYS A 280 39.88 -5.03 14.24
CA LYS A 280 40.81 -4.06 14.78
C LYS A 280 42.07 -3.91 13.92
N LEU A 281 42.56 -5.00 13.34
CA LEU A 281 43.70 -4.96 12.44
C LEU A 281 43.36 -4.24 11.13
N LEU A 282 42.14 -4.48 10.59
CA LEU A 282 41.66 -3.79 9.39
C LEU A 282 41.48 -2.29 9.65
N GLU A 283 40.87 -1.92 10.78
CA GLU A 283 40.69 -0.52 11.19
C GLU A 283 42.04 0.19 11.39
N VAL A 284 43.04 -0.51 11.93
CA VAL A 284 44.41 0.03 12.06
C VAL A 284 45.08 0.17 10.69
N LEU A 285 44.88 -0.81 9.78
CA LEU A 285 45.43 -0.74 8.41
C LEU A 285 44.79 0.40 7.61
N GLU A 286 43.47 0.59 7.69
CA GLU A 286 42.77 1.71 7.06
C GLU A 286 43.24 3.07 7.60
N LYS A 287 43.47 3.18 8.93
CA LYS A 287 44.05 4.38 9.53
C LYS A 287 45.46 4.64 9.07
N ILE A 288 46.30 3.60 8.93
CA ILE A 288 47.68 3.71 8.44
C ILE A 288 47.65 4.14 6.96
N GLU A 289 46.79 3.55 6.14
CA GLU A 289 46.64 3.91 4.72
C GLU A 289 46.17 5.35 4.54
N GLY A 290 45.19 5.80 5.35
CA GLY A 290 44.73 7.19 5.39
C GLY A 290 45.82 8.16 5.85
N MET A 291 46.64 7.78 6.83
CA MET A 291 47.78 8.59 7.26
C MET A 291 48.89 8.69 6.19
N THR A 292 49.17 7.59 5.49
CA THR A 292 50.15 7.58 4.40
C THR A 292 49.68 8.45 3.22
N GLN A 293 48.42 8.44 2.88
CA GLN A 293 47.83 9.32 1.86
C GLN A 293 47.88 10.80 2.25
N LEU A 294 47.63 11.13 3.52
CA LEU A 294 47.72 12.49 4.04
C LEU A 294 49.18 12.99 4.06
N GLN A 295 50.14 12.12 4.41
CA GLN A 295 51.57 12.45 4.36
C GLN A 295 52.05 12.72 2.92
N LEU A 296 51.69 11.86 1.97
CA LEU A 296 51.98 12.03 0.56
C LEU A 296 51.37 13.32 -0.01
N LEU A 297 50.13 13.65 0.40
CA LEU A 297 49.47 14.90 0.00
C LEU A 297 50.20 16.12 0.60
N GLY A 298 50.65 16.02 1.85
CA GLY A 298 51.46 17.06 2.53
C GLY A 298 52.79 17.33 1.85
N GLU A 299 53.53 16.28 1.47
CA GLU A 299 54.77 16.38 0.73
C GLU A 299 54.55 16.97 -0.67
N TYR A 300 53.50 16.55 -1.39
CA TYR A 300 53.16 17.10 -2.70
C TYR A 300 52.83 18.60 -2.65
N LEU A 301 52.11 19.04 -1.61
CA LEU A 301 51.79 20.46 -1.39
C LEU A 301 53.00 21.29 -0.98
N GLN A 302 54.03 20.69 -0.34
CA GLN A 302 55.27 21.38 -0.05
C GLN A 302 56.13 21.58 -1.30
N ILE A 303 56.19 20.55 -2.18
CA ILE A 303 56.91 20.61 -3.44
C ILE A 303 56.29 21.60 -4.42
N SER A 304 54.97 21.76 -4.39
CA SER A 304 54.26 22.72 -5.27
C SER A 304 54.35 24.17 -4.82
N ARG A 305 54.97 24.47 -3.65
CA ARG A 305 55.20 25.81 -3.11
C ARG A 305 56.69 26.25 -3.12
N SER A 306 57.57 25.36 -3.53
CA SER A 306 58.99 25.66 -3.80
C SER A 306 59.21 25.93 -5.31
#